data_dba77a9de6578d7ff828a4551836579d
#
_entry.id   dba77a9de6578d7ff828a4551836579d
#
_cell.length_a   1.000
_cell.length_b   1.000
_cell.length_c   1.000
_cell.angle_alpha   90.00
_cell.angle_beta   90.00
_cell.angle_gamma   90.00
#
_symmetry.space_group_name_H-M   'P 1'
#
loop_
_entity.id
_entity.type
_entity.pdbx_description
1 polymer ?
#
loop_
_entity_poly.entity_id
_entity_poly.type
_entity_poly.pdbx_seq_one_letter_code
_entity_poly.pdbx_strand_id
1 'polypeptide(L)'
;MMDVAASGGYNITLPADHIITPPSAVTGSVRVLFLRPDVAGLMDKIGIGVEVSKTGENKDMGSSFRQATDEEKRIIQNMIDQLGARFLDRIEAHRRIDPQSLKEISTARIFLADDALRLGMVDRVGYLNEAVSEAKKLAALPQNAKVIVYRRTTFPDDNLYNTSTSQYEGQGVSMVSVDLPASLSFHQAGFYYLWQPGVMDE
;
A
#
# COMPACT_ATOMS: atom_id res chain seq x y z
N MET A 1 -7.40 -12.64 -3.30
CA MET A 1 -6.25 -12.16 -2.46
C MET A 1 -5.62 -13.38 -1.82
N MET A 2 -4.32 -13.42 -1.56
CA MET A 2 -3.68 -14.68 -1.10
C MET A 2 -2.93 -14.55 0.23
N ASP A 3 -2.37 -13.39 0.55
CA ASP A 3 -1.57 -13.16 1.75
C ASP A 3 -1.92 -11.78 2.31
N VAL A 4 -1.09 -10.77 2.06
CA VAL A 4 -1.39 -9.40 2.42
C VAL A 4 -1.93 -8.63 1.21
N ALA A 5 -3.17 -8.16 1.32
CA ALA A 5 -3.79 -7.26 0.35
C ALA A 5 -4.37 -6.05 1.08
N ALA A 6 -3.50 -5.29 1.74
CA ALA A 6 -3.86 -4.11 2.50
C ALA A 6 -3.58 -2.83 1.70
N SER A 7 -4.27 -1.74 2.05
CA SER A 7 -4.09 -0.42 1.45
C SER A 7 -4.14 -0.44 -0.08
N GLY A 8 -3.04 -0.16 -0.80
CA GLY A 8 -2.95 -0.26 -2.25
C GLY A 8 -3.32 -1.64 -2.80
N GLY A 9 -2.94 -2.71 -2.07
CA GLY A 9 -3.31 -4.08 -2.41
C GLY A 9 -4.82 -4.28 -2.41
N TYR A 10 -5.53 -3.79 -1.40
CA TYR A 10 -6.99 -3.81 -1.37
C TYR A 10 -7.61 -2.92 -2.47
N ASN A 11 -7.04 -1.74 -2.68
CA ASN A 11 -7.52 -0.81 -3.70
C ASN A 11 -7.52 -1.42 -5.13
N ILE A 12 -6.52 -2.26 -5.44
CA ILE A 12 -6.42 -2.98 -6.71
C ILE A 12 -7.51 -4.05 -6.85
N THR A 13 -7.98 -4.63 -5.75
CA THR A 13 -9.02 -5.68 -5.79
C THR A 13 -10.44 -5.14 -6.00
N LEU A 14 -10.69 -3.86 -5.72
CA LEU A 14 -12.03 -3.25 -5.74
C LEU A 14 -12.80 -3.44 -7.08
N PRO A 15 -12.17 -3.33 -8.27
CA PRO A 15 -12.88 -3.52 -9.52
C PRO A 15 -13.30 -4.97 -9.83
N ALA A 16 -12.93 -5.94 -8.98
CA ALA A 16 -13.30 -7.33 -9.20
C ALA A 16 -14.78 -7.57 -8.88
N ASP A 17 -15.45 -8.38 -9.71
CA ASP A 17 -16.84 -8.78 -9.50
C ASP A 17 -17.02 -9.65 -8.25
N HIS A 18 -15.97 -10.38 -7.85
CA HIS A 18 -15.99 -11.26 -6.68
C HIS A 18 -14.59 -11.38 -6.05
N ILE A 19 -14.50 -11.12 -4.76
CA ILE A 19 -13.25 -11.13 -4.00
C ILE A 19 -13.27 -12.30 -3.02
N ILE A 20 -12.32 -13.23 -3.20
CA ILE A 20 -12.11 -14.37 -2.30
C ILE A 20 -10.75 -14.23 -1.63
N THR A 21 -10.69 -14.56 -0.34
CA THR A 21 -9.46 -14.47 0.46
C THR A 21 -9.34 -15.66 1.40
N PRO A 22 -8.12 -16.24 1.61
CA PRO A 22 -7.93 -17.31 2.58
C PRO A 22 -8.08 -16.78 4.01
N PRO A 23 -8.36 -17.66 4.99
CA PRO A 23 -8.58 -17.26 6.39
C PRO A 23 -7.41 -16.49 7.01
N SER A 24 -6.18 -16.77 6.56
CA SER A 24 -4.94 -16.15 7.07
C SER A 24 -4.60 -14.81 6.42
N ALA A 25 -5.36 -14.36 5.42
CA ALA A 25 -5.06 -13.13 4.73
C ALA A 25 -5.32 -11.89 5.60
N VAL A 26 -4.49 -10.87 5.37
CA VAL A 26 -4.61 -9.56 6.01
C VAL A 26 -5.00 -8.53 4.95
N THR A 27 -6.04 -7.74 5.24
CA THR A 27 -6.52 -6.67 4.36
C THR A 27 -6.86 -5.40 5.16
N GLY A 28 -7.47 -4.41 4.53
CA GLY A 28 -7.80 -3.15 5.20
C GLY A 28 -6.73 -2.07 4.98
N SER A 29 -6.36 -1.35 6.04
CA SER A 29 -5.45 -0.20 5.96
C SER A 29 -5.92 0.83 4.91
N VAL A 30 -7.21 1.17 4.98
CA VAL A 30 -7.88 2.05 3.99
C VAL A 30 -7.62 3.50 4.37
N ARG A 31 -6.47 4.00 4.01
CA ARG A 31 -6.07 5.43 4.13
C ARG A 31 -4.73 5.65 3.39
N VAL A 32 -4.29 6.88 3.43
CA VAL A 32 -3.02 7.33 2.85
C VAL A 32 -2.17 7.93 3.96
N LEU A 33 -0.90 7.65 3.96
CA LEU A 33 0.07 8.32 4.82
C LEU A 33 1.11 9.04 3.96
N PHE A 34 1.66 10.13 4.50
CA PHE A 34 2.87 10.76 4.00
C PHE A 34 3.96 10.59 5.05
N LEU A 35 5.04 9.96 4.67
CA LEU A 35 6.19 9.75 5.51
C LEU A 35 7.34 10.64 5.04
N ARG A 36 7.95 11.38 5.96
CA ARG A 36 9.12 12.21 5.72
C ARG A 36 10.07 12.12 6.91
N PRO A 37 11.21 11.46 6.78
CA PRO A 37 12.27 11.55 7.78
C PRO A 37 12.72 13.01 7.93
N ASP A 38 13.01 13.46 9.16
CA ASP A 38 13.61 14.78 9.44
C ASP A 38 14.97 14.56 10.08
N VAL A 39 16.01 14.86 9.33
CA VAL A 39 17.41 14.71 9.77
C VAL A 39 18.10 16.04 10.06
N ALA A 40 17.37 17.17 9.96
CA ALA A 40 17.94 18.50 10.15
C ALA A 40 18.67 18.64 11.49
N GLY A 41 18.04 18.22 12.59
CA GLY A 41 18.67 18.33 13.92
C GLY A 41 19.89 17.41 14.12
N LEU A 42 19.99 16.31 13.38
CA LEU A 42 21.20 15.48 13.37
C LEU A 42 22.33 16.19 12.60
N MET A 43 22.00 16.75 11.44
CA MET A 43 22.96 17.48 10.60
C MET A 43 23.56 18.66 11.34
N ASP A 44 22.76 19.42 12.06
CA ASP A 44 23.25 20.54 12.92
C ASP A 44 24.27 20.06 13.95
N LYS A 45 24.03 18.90 14.59
CA LYS A 45 24.92 18.33 15.60
C LYS A 45 26.26 17.87 15.02
N ILE A 46 26.32 17.45 13.79
CA ILE A 46 27.55 16.96 13.13
C ILE A 46 28.18 17.99 12.21
N GLY A 47 27.62 19.21 12.17
CA GLY A 47 28.18 20.35 11.41
C GLY A 47 27.99 20.22 9.88
N ILE A 48 26.97 19.51 9.40
CA ILE A 48 26.65 19.41 7.97
C ILE A 48 25.56 20.41 7.62
N GLY A 49 25.86 21.34 6.70
CA GLY A 49 24.88 22.25 6.10
C GLY A 49 24.42 21.78 4.72
N VAL A 50 23.20 22.12 4.36
CA VAL A 50 22.67 21.95 2.99
C VAL A 50 22.28 23.32 2.45
N GLU A 51 22.85 23.69 1.31
CA GLU A 51 22.47 24.87 0.58
C GLU A 51 21.50 24.50 -0.54
N VAL A 52 20.36 25.20 -0.62
CA VAL A 52 19.31 24.95 -1.61
C VAL A 52 19.06 26.22 -2.42
N SER A 53 19.36 26.18 -3.73
CA SER A 53 18.94 27.20 -4.67
C SER A 53 17.68 26.73 -5.39
N LYS A 54 16.60 27.51 -5.32
CA LYS A 54 15.29 27.11 -5.90
C LYS A 54 14.57 28.29 -6.57
N THR A 55 13.80 28.00 -7.60
CA THR A 55 13.02 28.99 -8.36
C THR A 55 11.59 29.19 -7.86
N GLY A 56 11.13 28.35 -6.94
CA GLY A 56 9.79 28.43 -6.33
C GLY A 56 9.82 28.10 -4.86
N GLU A 57 8.98 28.75 -4.05
CA GLU A 57 8.97 28.65 -2.60
C GLU A 57 8.81 27.19 -2.13
N ASN A 58 7.90 26.45 -2.73
CA ASN A 58 7.56 25.07 -2.36
C ASN A 58 8.34 24.02 -3.15
N LYS A 59 9.38 24.38 -3.92
CA LYS A 59 10.09 23.42 -4.78
C LYS A 59 10.83 22.32 -4.00
N ASP A 60 11.23 22.60 -2.77
CA ASP A 60 11.88 21.69 -1.85
C ASP A 60 10.94 21.19 -0.74
N MET A 61 9.63 21.33 -0.93
CA MET A 61 8.62 20.78 -0.03
C MET A 61 8.82 19.26 0.14
N GLY A 62 8.79 18.78 1.38
CA GLY A 62 9.08 17.38 1.70
C GLY A 62 10.56 17.06 1.88
N SER A 63 11.48 18.05 1.81
CA SER A 63 12.89 17.85 2.09
C SER A 63 13.10 17.31 3.51
N SER A 64 13.94 16.28 3.64
CA SER A 64 14.36 15.71 4.93
C SER A 64 15.43 16.55 5.64
N PHE A 65 16.04 17.50 4.94
CA PHE A 65 17.20 18.24 5.42
C PHE A 65 16.85 19.56 6.10
N ARG A 66 15.60 19.91 6.21
CA ARG A 66 15.09 21.07 6.95
C ARG A 66 13.74 20.76 7.57
N GLN A 67 13.35 21.50 8.57
CA GLN A 67 12.01 21.42 9.13
C GLN A 67 10.95 21.86 8.10
N ALA A 68 9.80 21.20 8.11
CA ALA A 68 8.67 21.60 7.29
C ALA A 68 8.05 22.89 7.86
N THR A 69 7.67 23.78 6.97
CA THR A 69 6.86 24.95 7.34
C THR A 69 5.42 24.54 7.67
N ASP A 70 4.68 25.37 8.38
CA ASP A 70 3.28 25.09 8.68
C ASP A 70 2.39 25.15 7.43
N GLU A 71 2.81 25.93 6.44
CA GLU A 71 2.17 25.94 5.11
C GLU A 71 2.35 24.58 4.41
N GLU A 72 3.57 24.06 4.36
CA GLU A 72 3.85 22.74 3.76
C GLU A 72 3.09 21.63 4.46
N LYS A 73 3.01 21.64 5.80
CA LYS A 73 2.22 20.67 6.55
C LYS A 73 0.75 20.72 6.17
N ARG A 74 0.17 21.93 5.99
CA ARG A 74 -1.23 22.10 5.57
C ARG A 74 -1.45 21.61 4.15
N ILE A 75 -0.55 21.91 3.22
CA ILE A 75 -0.63 21.43 1.84
C ILE A 75 -0.62 19.90 1.80
N ILE A 76 0.34 19.28 2.49
CA ILE A 76 0.48 17.81 2.54
C ILE A 76 -0.76 17.19 3.19
N GLN A 77 -1.24 17.73 4.32
CA GLN A 77 -2.42 17.19 4.98
C GLN A 77 -3.65 17.26 4.08
N ASN A 78 -3.87 18.37 3.39
CA ASN A 78 -4.97 18.49 2.44
C ASN A 78 -4.88 17.46 1.29
N MET A 79 -3.69 17.17 0.78
CA MET A 79 -3.49 16.14 -0.23
C MET A 79 -3.81 14.73 0.32
N ILE A 80 -3.38 14.42 1.54
CA ILE A 80 -3.68 13.16 2.23
C ILE A 80 -5.19 12.98 2.41
N ASP A 81 -5.88 14.03 2.86
CA ASP A 81 -7.32 14.00 3.08
C ASP A 81 -8.08 13.76 1.77
N GLN A 82 -7.69 14.43 0.69
CA GLN A 82 -8.30 14.23 -0.63
C GLN A 82 -8.04 12.81 -1.17
N LEU A 83 -6.81 12.29 -1.04
CA LEU A 83 -6.48 10.94 -1.48
C LEU A 83 -7.21 9.88 -0.63
N GLY A 84 -7.32 10.11 0.67
CA GLY A 84 -8.07 9.25 1.58
C GLY A 84 -9.57 9.23 1.28
N ALA A 85 -10.17 10.39 0.98
CA ALA A 85 -11.56 10.48 0.55
C ALA A 85 -11.80 9.71 -0.76
N ARG A 86 -10.95 9.90 -1.78
CA ARG A 86 -11.04 9.15 -3.05
C ARG A 86 -10.95 7.64 -2.86
N PHE A 87 -10.19 7.18 -1.88
CA PHE A 87 -10.12 5.74 -1.60
C PHE A 87 -11.45 5.23 -1.02
N LEU A 88 -12.07 5.97 -0.11
CA LEU A 88 -13.39 5.63 0.43
C LEU A 88 -14.47 5.67 -0.66
N ASP A 89 -14.50 6.71 -1.49
CA ASP A 89 -15.43 6.83 -2.63
C ASP A 89 -15.34 5.61 -3.55
N ARG A 90 -14.12 5.11 -3.80
CA ARG A 90 -13.93 3.89 -4.61
C ARG A 90 -14.46 2.64 -3.93
N ILE A 91 -14.32 2.54 -2.61
CA ILE A 91 -14.91 1.42 -1.86
C ILE A 91 -16.44 1.48 -1.99
N GLU A 92 -17.06 2.62 -1.76
CA GLU A 92 -18.51 2.79 -1.88
C GLU A 92 -19.02 2.54 -3.30
N ALA A 93 -18.24 2.90 -4.32
CA ALA A 93 -18.58 2.65 -5.72
C ALA A 93 -18.57 1.16 -6.10
N HIS A 94 -17.72 0.35 -5.47
CA HIS A 94 -17.52 -1.06 -5.84
C HIS A 94 -18.08 -2.06 -4.82
N ARG A 95 -18.32 -1.61 -3.56
CA ARG A 95 -18.75 -2.48 -2.47
C ARG A 95 -20.02 -1.93 -1.81
N ARG A 96 -20.97 -2.81 -1.50
CA ARG A 96 -22.17 -2.46 -0.75
C ARG A 96 -21.88 -2.55 0.75
N ILE A 97 -21.29 -1.50 1.30
CA ILE A 97 -20.89 -1.42 2.71
C ILE A 97 -21.85 -0.48 3.44
N ASP A 98 -22.36 -0.91 4.58
CA ASP A 98 -23.20 -0.05 5.42
C ASP A 98 -22.36 1.06 6.09
N PRO A 99 -23.01 2.18 6.50
CA PRO A 99 -22.30 3.34 7.07
C PRO A 99 -21.48 3.03 8.32
N GLN A 100 -21.90 2.07 9.14
CA GLN A 100 -21.20 1.72 10.37
C GLN A 100 -19.93 0.93 10.04
N SER A 101 -20.02 -0.04 9.14
CA SER A 101 -18.86 -0.78 8.61
C SER A 101 -17.88 0.14 7.89
N LEU A 102 -18.38 1.09 7.09
CA LEU A 102 -17.53 2.08 6.41
C LEU A 102 -16.76 2.95 7.42
N LYS A 103 -17.41 3.36 8.51
CA LYS A 103 -16.75 4.09 9.60
C LYS A 103 -15.65 3.25 10.24
N GLU A 104 -15.88 1.96 10.49
CA GLU A 104 -14.85 1.06 11.02
C GLU A 104 -13.66 0.91 10.03
N ILE A 105 -13.95 0.71 8.76
CA ILE A 105 -12.94 0.61 7.69
C ILE A 105 -12.13 1.91 7.59
N SER A 106 -12.78 3.06 7.72
CA SER A 106 -12.15 4.38 7.61
C SER A 106 -11.13 4.70 8.71
N THR A 107 -11.05 3.87 9.76
CA THR A 107 -10.03 4.02 10.82
C THR A 107 -8.63 3.58 10.41
N ALA A 108 -8.47 3.08 9.19
CA ALA A 108 -7.21 2.57 8.63
C ALA A 108 -6.65 1.30 9.30
N ARG A 109 -7.42 0.65 10.17
CA ARG A 109 -7.00 -0.62 10.77
C ARG A 109 -6.93 -1.74 9.73
N ILE A 110 -6.18 -2.77 10.03
CA ILE A 110 -6.13 -4.02 9.27
C ILE A 110 -7.16 -5.01 9.82
N PHE A 111 -7.57 -5.94 8.96
CA PHE A 111 -8.58 -6.95 9.25
C PHE A 111 -8.11 -8.32 8.78
N LEU A 112 -8.44 -9.36 9.52
CA LEU A 112 -8.40 -10.73 9.03
C LEU A 112 -9.59 -11.01 8.11
N ALA A 113 -9.54 -12.14 7.41
CA ALA A 113 -10.53 -12.51 6.40
C ALA A 113 -11.98 -12.50 6.92
N ASP A 114 -12.23 -13.03 8.11
CA ASP A 114 -13.59 -13.12 8.68
C ASP A 114 -14.17 -11.73 9.00
N ASP A 115 -13.35 -10.83 9.55
CA ASP A 115 -13.76 -9.44 9.77
C ASP A 115 -13.98 -8.70 8.45
N ALA A 116 -13.13 -8.91 7.46
CA ALA A 116 -13.28 -8.33 6.13
C ALA A 116 -14.58 -8.80 5.46
N LEU A 117 -14.95 -10.08 5.65
CA LEU A 117 -16.24 -10.61 5.17
C LEU A 117 -17.41 -9.96 5.91
N ARG A 118 -17.36 -9.90 7.23
CA ARG A 118 -18.38 -9.24 8.06
C ARG A 118 -18.61 -7.79 7.65
N LEU A 119 -17.53 -7.06 7.31
CA LEU A 119 -17.57 -5.67 6.90
C LEU A 119 -17.96 -5.46 5.42
N GLY A 120 -18.16 -6.53 4.65
CA GLY A 120 -18.48 -6.44 3.23
C GLY A 120 -17.30 -6.08 2.32
N MET A 121 -16.08 -6.13 2.84
CA MET A 121 -14.87 -5.84 2.07
C MET A 121 -14.54 -6.95 1.08
N VAL A 122 -14.88 -8.20 1.41
CA VAL A 122 -14.72 -9.40 0.57
C VAL A 122 -16.03 -10.15 0.47
N ASP A 123 -16.16 -11.02 -0.53
CA ASP A 123 -17.39 -11.76 -0.79
C ASP A 123 -17.37 -13.16 -0.17
N ARG A 124 -16.16 -13.72 0.01
CA ARG A 124 -16.02 -15.07 0.54
C ARG A 124 -14.64 -15.31 1.15
N VAL A 125 -14.62 -16.09 2.25
CA VAL A 125 -13.41 -16.70 2.77
C VAL A 125 -13.24 -18.08 2.11
N GLY A 126 -12.07 -18.35 1.51
CA GLY A 126 -11.78 -19.57 0.79
C GLY A 126 -10.39 -19.58 0.17
N TYR A 127 -9.98 -20.73 -0.35
CA TYR A 127 -8.65 -20.93 -0.92
C TYR A 127 -8.63 -20.78 -2.44
N LEU A 128 -7.42 -20.78 -3.02
CA LEU A 128 -7.22 -20.56 -4.47
C LEU A 128 -8.02 -21.54 -5.36
N ASN A 129 -8.12 -22.81 -4.98
CA ASN A 129 -8.90 -23.80 -5.72
C ASN A 129 -10.39 -23.45 -5.76
N GLU A 130 -10.94 -22.91 -4.68
CA GLU A 130 -12.31 -22.44 -4.61
C GLU A 130 -12.50 -21.17 -5.44
N ALA A 131 -11.52 -20.25 -5.40
CA ALA A 131 -11.54 -19.05 -6.24
C ALA A 131 -11.52 -19.39 -7.74
N VAL A 132 -10.70 -20.36 -8.15
CA VAL A 132 -10.68 -20.86 -9.53
C VAL A 132 -12.02 -21.49 -9.91
N SER A 133 -12.62 -22.27 -9.03
CA SER A 133 -13.92 -22.91 -9.27
C SER A 133 -15.03 -21.86 -9.42
N GLU A 134 -15.02 -20.83 -8.56
CA GLU A 134 -15.99 -19.73 -8.65
C GLU A 134 -15.79 -18.90 -9.92
N ALA A 135 -14.55 -18.59 -10.31
CA ALA A 135 -14.25 -17.89 -11.55
C ALA A 135 -14.78 -18.66 -12.79
N LYS A 136 -14.61 -19.99 -12.83
CA LYS A 136 -15.17 -20.82 -13.90
C LYS A 136 -16.70 -20.75 -13.94
N LYS A 137 -17.34 -20.77 -12.77
CA LYS A 137 -18.79 -20.67 -12.64
C LYS A 137 -19.31 -19.31 -13.10
N LEU A 138 -18.69 -18.21 -12.65
CA LEU A 138 -19.07 -16.85 -13.06
C LEU A 138 -18.89 -16.63 -14.57
N ALA A 139 -17.86 -17.23 -15.16
CA ALA A 139 -17.59 -17.18 -16.59
C ALA A 139 -18.41 -18.20 -17.41
N ALA A 140 -19.32 -18.95 -16.79
CA ALA A 140 -20.07 -20.05 -17.42
C ALA A 140 -19.20 -21.09 -18.15
N LEU A 141 -17.97 -21.32 -17.62
CA LEU A 141 -17.04 -22.31 -18.15
C LEU A 141 -17.24 -23.69 -17.51
N PRO A 142 -16.95 -24.78 -18.22
CA PRO A 142 -17.00 -26.13 -17.66
C PRO A 142 -15.91 -26.31 -16.59
N GLN A 143 -16.17 -27.16 -15.58
CA GLN A 143 -15.22 -27.36 -14.47
C GLN A 143 -13.85 -27.91 -14.90
N ASN A 144 -13.82 -28.66 -16.02
CA ASN A 144 -12.60 -29.17 -16.62
C ASN A 144 -11.88 -28.14 -17.54
N ALA A 145 -12.35 -26.89 -17.61
CA ALA A 145 -11.64 -25.83 -18.35
C ALA A 145 -10.22 -25.70 -17.86
N LYS A 146 -9.30 -25.59 -18.82
CA LYS A 146 -7.86 -25.50 -18.54
C LYS A 146 -7.55 -24.17 -17.84
N VAL A 147 -6.83 -24.26 -16.73
CA VAL A 147 -6.27 -23.08 -16.04
C VAL A 147 -4.83 -22.90 -16.53
N ILE A 148 -4.51 -21.69 -17.00
CA ILE A 148 -3.16 -21.33 -17.45
C ILE A 148 -2.65 -20.16 -16.63
N VAL A 149 -1.34 -20.12 -16.41
CA VAL A 149 -0.66 -19.05 -15.69
C VAL A 149 0.40 -18.46 -16.60
N TYR A 150 0.31 -17.16 -16.81
CA TYR A 150 1.38 -16.42 -17.47
C TYR A 150 2.44 -16.04 -16.44
N ARG A 151 3.70 -16.36 -16.71
CA ARG A 151 4.84 -16.00 -15.88
C ARG A 151 5.97 -15.43 -16.72
N ARG A 152 6.80 -14.61 -16.10
CA ARG A 152 7.99 -14.07 -16.73
C ARG A 152 9.11 -15.12 -16.69
N THR A 153 9.64 -15.46 -17.84
CA THR A 153 10.72 -16.46 -17.96
C THR A 153 12.06 -15.96 -17.42
N THR A 154 12.23 -14.64 -17.33
CA THR A 154 13.43 -13.99 -16.78
C THR A 154 13.53 -14.09 -15.25
N PHE A 155 12.48 -14.49 -14.58
CA PHE A 155 12.43 -14.67 -13.12
C PHE A 155 12.09 -16.14 -12.84
N PRO A 156 13.09 -17.00 -12.54
CA PRO A 156 12.88 -18.45 -12.37
C PRO A 156 11.91 -18.76 -11.21
N ASP A 157 11.85 -17.89 -10.20
CA ASP A 157 11.01 -18.03 -9.02
C ASP A 157 9.61 -17.41 -9.19
N ASP A 158 9.28 -16.89 -10.39
CA ASP A 158 7.97 -16.30 -10.67
C ASP A 158 6.89 -17.41 -10.69
N ASN A 159 6.11 -17.51 -9.62
CA ASN A 159 5.03 -18.49 -9.47
C ASN A 159 3.89 -17.90 -8.63
N LEU A 160 2.74 -18.59 -8.60
CA LEU A 160 1.52 -18.13 -7.91
C LEU A 160 1.67 -17.88 -6.40
N TYR A 161 2.68 -18.47 -5.78
CA TYR A 161 2.90 -18.40 -4.34
C TYR A 161 4.06 -17.48 -3.97
N ASN A 162 4.84 -17.02 -4.95
CA ASN A 162 5.94 -16.10 -4.72
C ASN A 162 5.44 -14.65 -4.83
N THR A 163 5.32 -13.98 -3.70
CA THR A 163 4.89 -12.58 -3.60
C THR A 163 6.03 -11.58 -3.84
N SER A 164 7.28 -12.07 -3.96
CA SER A 164 8.50 -11.25 -4.07
C SER A 164 9.06 -11.18 -5.50
N THR A 165 8.24 -11.33 -6.53
CA THR A 165 8.66 -11.44 -7.94
C THR A 165 9.22 -10.17 -8.57
N SER A 166 9.18 -9.04 -7.89
CA SER A 166 9.77 -7.79 -8.38
C SER A 166 10.72 -7.20 -7.35
N GLN A 167 11.94 -7.72 -7.29
CA GLN A 167 13.05 -6.87 -6.90
C GLN A 167 13.28 -5.85 -8.02
N TYR A 168 12.55 -4.74 -7.96
CA TYR A 168 12.93 -3.57 -8.72
C TYR A 168 14.15 -2.98 -8.01
N GLU A 169 15.33 -3.49 -8.38
CA GLU A 169 16.58 -2.80 -8.14
C GLU A 169 16.59 -1.55 -9.04
N GLY A 170 15.87 -0.53 -8.63
CA GLY A 170 16.04 0.81 -9.17
C GLY A 170 17.47 1.23 -8.86
N GLN A 171 18.34 1.20 -9.87
CA GLN A 171 19.64 1.86 -9.78
C GLN A 171 19.38 3.37 -9.66
N GLY A 172 19.10 3.81 -8.44
CA GLY A 172 19.25 5.21 -8.07
C GLY A 172 20.75 5.49 -8.11
N VAL A 173 21.18 6.48 -8.89
CA VAL A 173 22.55 6.98 -8.81
C VAL A 173 22.72 7.63 -7.43
N SER A 174 23.13 6.82 -6.47
CA SER A 174 23.50 7.32 -5.14
C SER A 174 24.97 7.77 -5.21
N MET A 175 25.21 9.06 -5.02
CA MET A 175 26.59 9.57 -4.90
C MET A 175 27.22 9.20 -3.54
N VAL A 176 26.43 8.73 -2.61
CA VAL A 176 26.87 8.19 -1.32
C VAL A 176 26.00 6.99 -0.99
N SER A 177 26.56 5.78 -1.02
CA SER A 177 25.91 4.60 -0.48
C SER A 177 26.32 4.43 0.98
N VAL A 178 25.38 4.57 1.89
CA VAL A 178 25.55 4.14 3.28
C VAL A 178 24.84 2.79 3.38
N ASP A 179 25.60 1.71 3.56
CA ASP A 179 25.06 0.39 3.83
C ASP A 179 24.45 0.36 5.23
N LEU A 180 23.19 0.78 5.29
CA LEU A 180 22.38 0.62 6.50
C LEU A 180 21.71 -0.75 6.50
N PRO A 181 21.58 -1.41 7.66
CA PRO A 181 20.75 -2.60 7.77
C PRO A 181 19.35 -2.35 7.18
N ALA A 182 18.75 -3.35 6.56
CA ALA A 182 17.42 -3.22 5.93
C ALA A 182 16.33 -2.67 6.87
N SER A 183 16.49 -2.89 8.18
CA SER A 183 15.65 -2.33 9.23
C SER A 183 15.78 -0.79 9.41
N LEU A 184 16.85 -0.19 8.87
CA LEU A 184 17.12 1.23 8.92
C LEU A 184 17.06 1.89 7.54
N SER A 185 16.56 1.21 6.51
CA SER A 185 16.33 1.81 5.21
C SER A 185 15.22 2.85 5.32
N PHE A 186 15.60 4.12 5.33
CA PHE A 186 14.64 5.23 5.35
C PHE A 186 13.87 5.26 4.04
N HIS A 187 12.57 5.26 4.11
CA HIS A 187 11.74 5.53 2.95
C HIS A 187 11.99 6.97 2.48
N GLN A 188 12.07 7.15 1.18
CA GLN A 188 12.11 8.50 0.61
C GLN A 188 10.81 9.23 0.97
N ALA A 189 10.86 10.56 1.09
CA ALA A 189 9.65 11.34 1.32
C ALA A 189 8.63 11.08 0.20
N GLY A 190 7.40 10.75 0.57
CA GLY A 190 6.37 10.41 -0.40
C GLY A 190 5.02 10.06 0.19
N PHE A 191 4.05 9.93 -0.70
CA PHE A 191 2.70 9.45 -0.36
C PHE A 191 2.63 7.95 -0.56
N TYR A 192 2.15 7.22 0.44
CA TYR A 192 2.13 5.77 0.42
C TYR A 192 0.74 5.21 0.70
N TYR A 193 0.36 4.23 -0.12
CA TYR A 193 -0.73 3.29 0.13
C TYR A 193 -0.08 1.96 0.57
N LEU A 194 0.47 1.94 1.75
CA LEU A 194 1.13 0.75 2.28
C LEU A 194 0.75 0.52 3.75
N TRP A 195 0.82 -0.72 4.15
CA TRP A 195 0.80 -1.13 5.53
C TRP A 195 2.22 -1.56 5.91
N GLN A 196 2.75 -0.98 6.96
CA GLN A 196 4.11 -1.24 7.42
C GLN A 196 4.05 -1.54 8.93
N PRO A 197 4.19 -2.81 9.34
CA PRO A 197 4.23 -3.16 10.76
C PRO A 197 5.53 -2.68 11.40
N GLY A 198 5.45 -2.17 12.62
CA GLY A 198 6.62 -1.90 13.46
C GLY A 198 7.37 -0.58 13.24
N VAL A 199 6.79 0.40 12.54
CA VAL A 199 7.43 1.73 12.35
C VAL A 199 7.00 2.76 13.41
N MET A 200 6.02 2.44 14.25
CA MET A 200 5.42 3.39 15.20
C MET A 200 5.38 2.90 16.65
N ASP A 201 6.27 2.01 17.06
CA ASP A 201 6.44 1.71 18.48
C ASP A 201 7.76 2.32 18.97
N GLU A 202 7.73 3.59 19.36
CA GLU A 202 8.38 4.20 20.54
C GLU A 202 8.00 5.69 20.64
#